data_7f9134d279faa8a3c0ea536b2901b6f3
#
_entry.id   7f9134d279faa8a3c0ea536b2901b6f3
#
_cell.length_a   1.000
_cell.length_b   1.000
_cell.length_c   1.000
_cell.angle_alpha   90.00
_cell.angle_beta   90.00
_cell.angle_gamma   90.00
#
_symmetry.space_group_name_H-M   'P 1'
#
loop_
_entity.id
_entity.type
_entity.pdbx_description
1 polymer ?
#
loop_
_entity_poly.entity_id
_entity_poly.type
_entity_poly.pdbx_seq_one_letter_code
_entity_poly.pdbx_strand_id
1 'polypeptide(L)'
;MIVRKNEFILDVDLENTIKYSREHSICNCDEDRNFYVQSKEKFPKLSKFLSELGLLIDRPDEIGSCAEEDYIDYHFVSYTVIGDVLEADKYEIDMFDGGLFLNIVIDHWYVPNEQKTDKYFTVTVYNIRLPWVLQEPFPENKDTEKDLIFYFTKYNMPVSATAKTA
;
A
#
# COMPACT_ATOMS: atom_id res chain seq x y z
N MET A 1 -13.84 -15.10 -7.10
CA MET A 1 -13.98 -15.62 -5.70
C MET A 1 -14.50 -14.50 -4.82
N ILE A 2 -15.51 -14.78 -4.04
CA ILE A 2 -16.09 -13.76 -3.14
C ILE A 2 -15.31 -13.73 -1.83
N VAL A 3 -14.79 -12.56 -1.51
CA VAL A 3 -14.11 -12.26 -0.23
C VAL A 3 -14.96 -11.28 0.56
N ARG A 4 -15.20 -11.59 1.83
CA ARG A 4 -15.94 -10.72 2.75
C ARG A 4 -15.00 -10.21 3.84
N LYS A 5 -14.95 -8.90 3.99
CA LYS A 5 -14.15 -8.26 5.05
C LYS A 5 -14.92 -7.06 5.60
N ASN A 6 -15.26 -7.09 6.89
CA ASN A 6 -16.22 -6.16 7.47
C ASN A 6 -17.52 -6.17 6.63
N GLU A 7 -18.00 -5.03 6.14
CA GLU A 7 -19.15 -4.96 5.24
C GLU A 7 -18.76 -4.98 3.75
N PHE A 8 -17.47 -5.00 3.42
CA PHE A 8 -17.02 -5.15 2.03
C PHE A 8 -17.37 -6.53 1.48
N ILE A 9 -17.89 -6.55 0.27
CA ILE A 9 -18.05 -7.75 -0.57
C ILE A 9 -17.24 -7.53 -1.84
N LEU A 10 -16.19 -8.33 -2.01
CA LEU A 10 -15.24 -8.22 -3.09
C LEU A 10 -15.34 -9.45 -3.98
N ASP A 11 -15.47 -9.25 -5.28
CA ASP A 11 -15.28 -10.31 -6.27
C ASP A 11 -13.84 -10.25 -6.78
N VAL A 12 -13.04 -11.23 -6.39
CA VAL A 12 -11.62 -11.30 -6.69
C VAL A 12 -11.35 -12.35 -7.75
N ASP A 13 -10.74 -11.94 -8.86
CA ASP A 13 -10.11 -12.87 -9.80
C ASP A 13 -8.75 -13.29 -9.22
N LEU A 14 -8.79 -14.32 -8.37
CA LEU A 14 -7.64 -14.73 -7.58
C LEU A 14 -6.46 -15.17 -8.45
N GLU A 15 -6.72 -15.93 -9.52
CA GLU A 15 -5.68 -16.46 -10.41
C GLU A 15 -4.93 -15.32 -11.11
N ASN A 16 -5.67 -14.39 -11.71
CA ASN A 16 -5.07 -13.24 -12.39
C ASN A 16 -4.44 -12.25 -11.42
N THR A 17 -4.99 -12.08 -10.22
CA THR A 17 -4.37 -11.25 -9.19
C THR A 17 -3.05 -11.82 -8.71
N ILE A 18 -2.98 -13.12 -8.43
CA ILE A 18 -1.73 -13.80 -8.05
C ILE A 18 -0.68 -13.65 -9.15
N LYS A 19 -1.07 -13.89 -10.39
CA LYS A 19 -0.18 -13.75 -11.54
C LYS A 19 0.35 -12.32 -11.65
N TYR A 20 -0.55 -11.34 -11.65
CA TYR A 20 -0.17 -9.94 -11.70
C TYR A 20 0.74 -9.53 -10.53
N SER A 21 0.39 -9.90 -9.30
CA SER A 21 1.19 -9.57 -8.11
C SER A 21 2.61 -10.12 -8.18
N ARG A 22 2.82 -11.26 -8.82
CA ARG A 22 4.14 -11.89 -8.98
C ARG A 22 4.96 -11.31 -10.13
N GLU A 23 4.31 -10.90 -11.22
CA GLU A 23 4.96 -10.61 -12.49
C GLU A 23 5.14 -9.12 -12.77
N HIS A 24 4.33 -8.22 -12.15
CA HIS A 24 4.47 -6.79 -12.41
C HIS A 24 5.80 -6.23 -11.91
N SER A 25 6.26 -5.17 -12.54
CA SER A 25 7.48 -4.46 -12.14
C SER A 25 7.29 -3.76 -10.79
N ILE A 26 8.31 -3.77 -9.96
CA ILE A 26 8.37 -3.01 -8.72
C ILE A 26 9.54 -2.03 -8.76
N CYS A 27 9.41 -0.93 -8.02
CA CYS A 27 10.50 0.03 -7.86
C CYS A 27 11.69 -0.64 -7.14
N ASN A 28 12.91 -0.27 -7.51
CA ASN A 28 14.15 -0.79 -6.91
C ASN A 28 14.93 0.30 -6.18
N CYS A 29 14.29 1.38 -5.75
CA CYS A 29 14.91 2.38 -4.89
C CYS A 29 15.15 1.84 -3.47
N ASP A 30 16.06 2.45 -2.74
CA ASP A 30 16.47 1.94 -1.43
C ASP A 30 15.33 1.99 -0.41
N GLU A 31 14.51 3.03 -0.41
CA GLU A 31 13.38 3.17 0.48
C GLU A 31 12.35 2.05 0.27
N ASP A 32 12.03 1.73 -0.98
CA ASP A 32 11.09 0.66 -1.30
C ASP A 32 11.68 -0.72 -0.97
N ARG A 33 12.96 -0.94 -1.25
CA ARG A 33 13.67 -2.18 -0.85
C ARG A 33 13.68 -2.36 0.67
N ASN A 34 13.83 -1.27 1.44
CA ASN A 34 13.73 -1.31 2.89
C ASN A 34 12.36 -1.82 3.37
N PHE A 35 11.28 -1.44 2.67
CA PHE A 35 9.95 -2.00 2.92
C PHE A 35 9.88 -3.48 2.56
N TYR A 36 10.35 -3.88 1.36
CA TYR A 36 10.21 -5.25 0.88
C TYR A 36 10.86 -6.28 1.80
N VAL A 37 12.06 -5.99 2.31
CA VAL A 37 12.84 -6.96 3.09
C VAL A 37 12.28 -7.22 4.49
N GLN A 38 11.44 -6.36 5.02
CA GLN A 38 10.95 -6.48 6.40
C GLN A 38 9.43 -6.55 6.55
N SER A 39 8.67 -6.15 5.52
CA SER A 39 7.22 -5.99 5.63
C SER A 39 6.47 -7.28 6.00
N LYS A 40 6.84 -8.40 5.41
CA LYS A 40 6.18 -9.69 5.63
C LYS A 40 6.32 -10.18 7.07
N GLU A 41 7.49 -10.03 7.65
CA GLU A 41 7.77 -10.42 9.03
C GLU A 41 7.18 -9.42 10.02
N LYS A 42 7.29 -8.13 9.71
CA LYS A 42 6.81 -7.03 10.57
C LYS A 42 5.29 -6.96 10.65
N PHE A 43 4.60 -7.24 9.55
CA PHE A 43 3.15 -7.12 9.43
C PHE A 43 2.49 -8.45 9.03
N PRO A 44 2.48 -9.46 9.92
CA PRO A 44 1.94 -10.78 9.59
C PRO A 44 0.43 -10.79 9.36
N LYS A 45 -0.34 -9.96 10.06
CA LYS A 45 -1.79 -9.87 9.85
C LYS A 45 -2.13 -9.21 8.52
N LEU A 46 -1.44 -8.11 8.19
CA LEU A 46 -1.58 -7.45 6.89
C LEU A 46 -1.17 -8.39 5.76
N SER A 47 -0.03 -9.07 5.91
CA SER A 47 0.44 -10.06 4.92
C SER A 47 -0.61 -11.15 4.67
N LYS A 48 -1.24 -11.67 5.74
CA LYS A 48 -2.32 -12.65 5.63
C LYS A 48 -3.53 -12.08 4.89
N PHE A 49 -3.99 -10.88 5.27
CA PHE A 49 -5.12 -10.23 4.62
C PHE A 49 -4.87 -10.01 3.11
N LEU A 50 -3.71 -9.48 2.76
CA LEU A 50 -3.33 -9.28 1.35
C LEU A 50 -3.25 -10.60 0.59
N SER A 51 -2.74 -11.66 1.22
CA SER A 51 -2.66 -12.98 0.58
C SER A 51 -4.03 -13.61 0.29
N GLU A 52 -5.06 -13.30 1.09
CA GLU A 52 -6.44 -13.71 0.83
C GLU A 52 -6.99 -13.09 -0.46
N LEU A 53 -6.45 -11.95 -0.87
CA LEU A 53 -6.77 -11.26 -2.13
C LEU A 53 -5.83 -11.66 -3.28
N GLY A 54 -4.87 -12.54 -3.05
CA GLY A 54 -3.88 -12.94 -4.05
C GLY A 54 -2.66 -12.02 -4.16
N LEU A 55 -2.48 -11.12 -3.19
CA LEU A 55 -1.40 -10.13 -3.18
C LEU A 55 -0.19 -10.59 -2.36
N LEU A 56 0.99 -10.18 -2.79
CA LEU A 56 2.22 -10.29 -2.02
C LEU A 56 2.53 -8.94 -1.39
N ILE A 57 2.69 -8.91 -0.07
CA ILE A 57 2.93 -7.66 0.69
C ILE A 57 4.19 -6.93 0.23
N ASP A 58 5.21 -7.65 -0.18
CA ASP A 58 6.50 -7.15 -0.65
C ASP A 58 6.53 -6.79 -2.15
N ARG A 59 5.36 -6.78 -2.80
CA ARG A 59 5.24 -6.42 -4.22
C ARG A 59 4.08 -5.45 -4.47
N PRO A 60 4.11 -4.26 -3.88
CA PRO A 60 3.12 -3.22 -4.18
C PRO A 60 3.30 -2.64 -5.58
N ASP A 61 2.26 -1.98 -6.08
CA ASP A 61 2.32 -1.20 -7.32
C ASP A 61 3.00 0.14 -7.12
N GLU A 62 2.73 0.79 -5.99
CA GLU A 62 3.24 2.12 -5.70
C GLU A 62 3.45 2.31 -4.20
N ILE A 63 4.54 2.96 -3.84
CA ILE A 63 4.86 3.39 -2.48
C ILE A 63 5.17 4.89 -2.49
N GLY A 64 4.55 5.63 -1.58
CA GLY A 64 4.97 6.97 -1.23
C GLY A 64 5.68 6.95 0.12
N SER A 65 6.90 7.45 0.17
CA SER A 65 7.71 7.43 1.40
C SER A 65 8.52 8.70 1.58
N CYS A 66 8.89 8.99 2.82
CA CYS A 66 9.92 9.97 3.13
C CYS A 66 10.78 9.51 4.31
N ALA A 67 12.03 9.95 4.31
CA ALA A 67 12.94 9.72 5.42
C ALA A 67 12.65 10.74 6.54
N GLU A 68 12.44 10.24 7.74
CA GLU A 68 12.36 11.01 8.97
C GLU A 68 13.71 10.94 9.72
N GLU A 69 13.77 11.32 10.99
CA GLU A 69 15.05 11.34 11.73
C GLU A 69 15.72 9.98 11.83
N ASP A 70 14.94 8.93 12.13
CA ASP A 70 15.45 7.57 12.39
C ASP A 70 14.59 6.44 11.80
N TYR A 71 13.60 6.78 11.01
CA TYR A 71 12.71 5.83 10.35
C TYR A 71 12.27 6.33 8.97
N ILE A 72 11.70 5.44 8.18
CA ILE A 72 11.00 5.80 6.93
C ILE A 72 9.50 5.83 7.21
N ASP A 73 8.87 6.95 6.90
CA ASP A 73 7.41 7.09 6.87
C ASP A 73 6.91 6.70 5.47
N TYR A 74 6.17 5.62 5.40
CA TYR A 74 5.50 5.17 4.19
C TYR A 74 4.09 5.73 4.20
N HIS A 75 3.91 6.85 3.51
CA HIS A 75 2.63 7.58 3.48
C HIS A 75 1.50 6.74 2.94
N PHE A 76 1.80 5.89 1.96
CA PHE A 76 0.90 4.90 1.42
C PHE A 76 1.66 3.76 0.74
N VAL A 77 1.05 2.60 0.75
CA VAL A 77 1.49 1.43 -0.01
C VAL A 77 0.26 0.87 -0.72
N SER A 78 0.25 0.90 -2.04
CA SER A 78 -0.90 0.54 -2.86
C SER A 78 -0.69 -0.73 -3.65
N TYR A 79 -1.76 -1.53 -3.74
CA TYR A 79 -1.80 -2.80 -4.46
C TYR A 79 -3.00 -2.82 -5.40
N THR A 80 -2.88 -3.53 -6.51
CA THR A 80 -3.97 -3.74 -7.48
C THR A 80 -4.53 -5.15 -7.34
N VAL A 81 -5.85 -5.24 -7.17
CA VAL A 81 -6.60 -6.50 -7.20
C VAL A 81 -7.43 -6.53 -8.49
N ILE A 82 -7.31 -7.61 -9.25
CA ILE A 82 -8.15 -7.83 -10.42
C ILE A 82 -9.51 -8.36 -9.95
N GLY A 83 -10.56 -7.64 -10.26
CA GLY A 83 -11.90 -7.91 -9.76
C GLY A 83 -12.75 -6.67 -9.57
N ASP A 84 -13.75 -6.76 -8.71
CA ASP A 84 -14.71 -5.67 -8.50
C ASP A 84 -15.10 -5.55 -7.02
N VAL A 85 -15.49 -4.36 -6.60
CA VAL A 85 -16.10 -4.09 -5.30
C VAL A 85 -17.61 -4.17 -5.48
N LEU A 86 -18.22 -5.27 -5.06
CA LEU A 86 -19.66 -5.48 -5.20
C LEU A 86 -20.45 -4.68 -4.17
N GLU A 87 -19.95 -4.65 -2.93
CA GLU A 87 -20.49 -3.80 -1.86
C GLU A 87 -19.31 -3.15 -1.13
N ALA A 88 -19.38 -1.84 -0.96
CA ALA A 88 -18.40 -1.07 -0.20
C ALA A 88 -18.87 -0.89 1.25
N ASP A 89 -17.95 -1.01 2.20
CA ASP A 89 -18.18 -0.61 3.58
C ASP A 89 -18.22 0.91 3.67
N LYS A 90 -18.95 1.42 4.65
CA LYS A 90 -18.98 2.83 5.00
C LYS A 90 -17.64 3.31 5.60
N TYR A 91 -16.93 2.40 6.25
CA TYR A 91 -15.68 2.68 6.96
C TYR A 91 -14.51 1.95 6.33
N GLU A 92 -13.33 2.51 6.55
CA GLU A 92 -12.06 1.89 6.22
C GLU A 92 -11.78 0.71 7.16
N ILE A 93 -10.85 -0.15 6.78
CA ILE A 93 -10.45 -1.28 7.61
C ILE A 93 -9.29 -0.84 8.50
N ASP A 94 -9.49 -0.86 9.81
CA ASP A 94 -8.43 -0.63 10.78
C ASP A 94 -7.80 -1.96 11.21
N MET A 95 -6.48 -1.98 11.29
CA MET A 95 -5.72 -3.16 11.70
C MET A 95 -4.56 -2.76 12.60
N PHE A 96 -4.48 -3.36 13.79
CA PHE A 96 -3.30 -3.25 14.64
C PHE A 96 -2.33 -4.38 14.32
N ASP A 97 -1.17 -4.02 13.76
CA ASP A 97 -0.15 -4.98 13.35
C ASP A 97 1.26 -4.36 13.43
N GLY A 98 2.23 -5.15 13.79
CA GLY A 98 3.61 -4.67 13.90
C GLY A 98 3.82 -3.53 14.89
N GLY A 99 2.95 -3.38 15.87
CA GLY A 99 2.98 -2.27 16.83
C GLY A 99 2.38 -0.96 16.32
N LEU A 100 1.72 -0.97 15.16
CA LEU A 100 1.12 0.20 14.51
C LEU A 100 -0.37 -0.01 14.25
N PHE A 101 -1.11 1.10 14.25
CA PHE A 101 -2.48 1.14 13.75
C PHE A 101 -2.45 1.44 12.25
N LEU A 102 -2.66 0.41 11.44
CA LEU A 102 -2.74 0.50 10.01
C LEU A 102 -4.16 0.83 9.57
N ASN A 103 -4.29 1.67 8.58
CA ASN A 103 -5.55 2.01 7.96
C ASN A 103 -5.54 1.51 6.51
N ILE A 104 -6.53 0.70 6.14
CA ILE A 104 -6.62 0.06 4.83
C ILE A 104 -7.84 0.61 4.11
N VAL A 105 -7.61 1.19 2.95
CA VAL A 105 -8.64 1.75 2.07
C VAL A 105 -8.80 0.87 0.84
N ILE A 106 -10.03 0.46 0.58
CA ILE A 106 -10.40 -0.27 -0.64
C ILE A 106 -11.19 0.69 -1.52
N ASP A 107 -10.66 0.98 -2.72
CA ASP A 107 -11.23 1.97 -3.63
C ASP A 107 -10.82 1.68 -5.09
N HIS A 108 -11.30 2.51 -6.01
CA HIS A 108 -10.96 2.50 -7.43
C HIS A 108 -9.97 3.62 -7.80
N TRP A 109 -8.97 3.86 -6.97
CA TRP A 109 -7.97 4.88 -7.27
C TRP A 109 -7.10 4.47 -8.45
N TYR A 110 -6.70 5.47 -9.22
CA TYR A 110 -5.68 5.24 -10.21
C TYR A 110 -4.34 5.00 -9.52
N VAL A 111 -3.76 3.86 -9.82
CA VAL A 111 -2.37 3.54 -9.44
C VAL A 111 -1.63 3.23 -10.72
N PRO A 112 -0.41 3.73 -10.92
CA PRO A 112 0.42 3.32 -12.04
C PRO A 112 0.69 1.82 -11.93
N ASN A 113 0.06 1.02 -12.78
CA ASN A 113 0.22 -0.42 -12.80
C ASN A 113 0.26 -0.94 -14.24
N GLU A 114 0.69 -2.18 -14.40
CA GLU A 114 0.87 -2.83 -15.71
C GLU A 114 -0.34 -3.67 -16.13
N GLN A 115 -1.35 -3.81 -15.26
CA GLN A 115 -2.53 -4.58 -15.60
C GLN A 115 -3.34 -3.86 -16.69
N LYS A 116 -3.91 -4.64 -17.59
CA LYS A 116 -4.61 -4.15 -18.78
C LYS A 116 -6.10 -4.49 -18.80
N THR A 117 -6.65 -4.97 -17.68
CA THR A 117 -8.08 -5.27 -17.58
C THR A 117 -8.83 -4.03 -17.12
N ASP A 118 -10.09 -3.87 -17.58
CA ASP A 118 -10.93 -2.76 -17.18
C ASP A 118 -11.52 -2.93 -15.77
N LYS A 119 -11.39 -4.13 -15.19
CA LYS A 119 -11.91 -4.44 -13.87
C LYS A 119 -10.79 -4.68 -12.87
N TYR A 120 -10.53 -3.69 -12.06
CA TYR A 120 -9.65 -3.79 -10.90
C TYR A 120 -10.11 -2.81 -9.82
N PHE A 121 -9.66 -3.05 -8.61
CA PHE A 121 -9.73 -2.11 -7.51
C PHE A 121 -8.39 -2.05 -6.78
N THR A 122 -8.23 -1.07 -5.93
CA THR A 122 -6.99 -0.85 -5.19
C THR A 122 -7.18 -1.11 -3.70
N VAL A 123 -6.15 -1.65 -3.09
CA VAL A 123 -6.00 -1.77 -1.64
C VAL A 123 -4.81 -0.91 -1.25
N THR A 124 -5.06 0.14 -0.48
CA THR A 124 -4.02 1.09 -0.06
C THR A 124 -3.90 1.09 1.46
N VAL A 125 -2.68 0.92 1.95
CA VAL A 125 -2.37 0.85 3.37
C VAL A 125 -1.65 2.13 3.79
N TYR A 126 -2.11 2.74 4.87
CA TYR A 126 -1.57 3.96 5.46
C TYR A 126 -0.98 3.72 6.84
N ASN A 127 -0.21 4.69 7.33
CA ASN A 127 0.37 4.73 8.66
C ASN A 127 1.48 3.69 8.89
N ILE A 128 2.20 3.32 7.86
CA ILE A 128 3.36 2.42 7.98
C ILE A 128 4.60 3.25 8.30
N ARG A 129 5.31 2.86 9.36
CA ARG A 129 6.60 3.40 9.75
C ARG A 129 7.56 2.25 10.02
N LEU A 130 8.72 2.29 9.40
CA LEU A 130 9.71 1.22 9.52
C LEU A 130 11.11 1.78 9.78
N PRO A 131 11.92 1.10 10.62
CA PRO A 131 13.32 1.43 10.77
C PRO A 131 14.06 1.17 9.46
N TRP A 132 15.24 1.80 9.31
CA TRP A 132 16.15 1.48 8.23
C TRP A 132 16.94 0.21 8.57
N VAL A 133 16.86 -0.79 7.71
CA VAL A 133 17.52 -2.09 7.93
C VAL A 133 18.51 -2.47 6.83
N LEU A 134 18.63 -1.65 5.78
CA LEU A 134 19.57 -1.87 4.70
C LEU A 134 20.98 -1.45 5.12
N GLN A 135 21.98 -2.01 4.40
CA GLN A 135 23.39 -1.61 4.60
C GLN A 135 23.73 -0.29 3.93
N GLU A 136 22.97 0.12 2.93
CA GLU A 136 23.08 1.42 2.28
C GLU A 136 22.86 2.54 3.29
N PRO A 137 23.49 3.72 3.11
CA PRO A 137 23.31 4.86 4.00
C PRO A 137 21.82 5.24 4.14
N PHE A 138 21.43 5.64 5.34
CA PHE A 138 20.09 6.20 5.57
C PHE A 138 19.87 7.37 4.62
N PRO A 139 18.73 7.43 3.88
CA PRO A 139 18.49 8.47 2.90
C PRO A 139 18.41 9.85 3.55
N GLU A 140 18.97 10.85 2.87
CA GLU A 140 18.76 12.24 3.26
C GLU A 140 17.31 12.65 3.00
N ASN A 141 16.73 13.35 3.96
CA ASN A 141 15.38 13.91 3.78
C ASN A 141 15.40 14.96 2.65
N LYS A 142 14.93 14.56 1.48
CA LYS A 142 14.82 15.42 0.29
C LYS A 142 13.40 15.91 0.04
N ASP A 143 12.43 15.35 0.76
CA ASP A 143 11.03 15.68 0.53
C ASP A 143 10.71 17.04 1.14
N THR A 144 10.44 17.97 0.24
CA THR A 144 9.83 19.23 0.62
C THR A 144 8.31 19.05 0.65
N GLU A 145 7.62 19.89 1.44
CA GLU A 145 6.15 19.93 1.48
C GLU A 145 5.53 20.01 0.06
N LYS A 146 6.27 20.59 -0.90
CA LYS A 146 5.85 20.66 -2.30
C LYS A 146 5.82 19.29 -3.01
N ASP A 147 6.74 18.41 -2.69
CA ASP A 147 6.80 17.09 -3.31
C ASP A 147 5.65 16.20 -2.81
N LEU A 148 5.30 16.30 -1.53
CA LEU A 148 4.14 15.65 -0.94
C LEU A 148 2.82 16.12 -1.58
N ILE A 149 2.65 17.43 -1.75
CA ILE A 149 1.47 18.01 -2.42
C ILE A 149 1.38 17.50 -3.86
N PHE A 150 2.52 17.41 -4.57
CA PHE A 150 2.56 16.88 -5.93
C PHE A 150 2.08 15.42 -5.99
N TYR A 151 2.53 14.57 -5.07
CA TYR A 151 2.11 13.18 -4.97
C TYR A 151 0.60 13.07 -4.74
N PHE A 152 0.07 13.75 -3.73
CA PHE A 152 -1.36 13.73 -3.43
C PHE A 152 -2.21 14.25 -4.59
N THR A 153 -1.77 15.30 -5.28
CA THR A 153 -2.49 15.85 -6.43
C THR A 153 -2.44 14.90 -7.63
N LYS A 154 -1.27 14.33 -7.91
CA LYS A 154 -1.07 13.41 -9.05
C LYS A 154 -1.94 12.16 -8.93
N TYR A 155 -2.12 11.64 -7.75
CA TYR A 155 -2.87 10.40 -7.51
C TYR A 155 -4.28 10.62 -6.96
N ASN A 156 -4.75 11.87 -6.94
CA ASN A 156 -6.06 12.26 -6.42
C ASN A 156 -6.33 11.73 -5.00
N MET A 157 -5.30 11.71 -4.17
CA MET A 157 -5.37 11.23 -2.80
C MET A 157 -5.88 12.33 -1.85
N PRO A 158 -6.65 12.00 -0.81
CA PRO A 158 -7.14 12.99 0.12
C PRO A 158 -5.97 13.60 0.93
N VAL A 159 -5.80 14.90 0.81
CA VAL A 159 -4.75 15.68 1.51
C VAL A 159 -4.94 15.68 3.04
N SER A 160 -6.09 15.22 3.53
CA SER A 160 -6.46 15.29 4.95
C SER A 160 -5.69 14.37 5.88
N ALA A 161 -4.92 13.41 5.37
CA ALA A 161 -4.19 12.44 6.18
C ALA A 161 -2.89 12.99 6.80
N THR A 162 -2.33 14.09 6.28
CA THR A 162 -1.02 14.61 6.69
C THR A 162 -1.05 15.90 7.51
N ALA A 163 -2.19 16.58 7.57
CA ALA A 163 -2.29 17.89 8.21
C ALA A 163 -2.42 17.87 9.74
N LYS A 164 -2.26 16.73 10.42
CA LYS A 164 -2.46 16.59 11.87
C LYS A 164 -1.24 16.20 12.68
N THR A 165 -0.07 16.28 12.13
CA THR A 165 1.18 16.07 12.90
C THR A 165 2.14 17.23 12.68
N ALA A 166 1.70 18.39 12.99
CA ALA A 166 2.59 19.51 13.30
C ALA A 166 2.54 19.74 14.80
#